data_d68692d26bb03b54e8e2f6ae1a22d055
#
_entry.id   d68692d26bb03b54e8e2f6ae1a22d055
#
_cell.length_a   1.000
_cell.length_b   1.000
_cell.length_c   1.000
_cell.angle_alpha   90.00
_cell.angle_beta   90.00
_cell.angle_gamma   90.00
#
_symmetry.space_group_name_H-M   'P 1'
#
loop_
_entity.id
_entity.type
_entity.pdbx_description
1 polymer ?
#
loop_
_entity_poly.entity_id
_entity_poly.type
_entity_poly.pdbx_seq_one_letter_code
_entity_poly.pdbx_strand_id
1 'polypeptide(L)'
;MTLDEALAVCDRAKPNQYSRSEKIRWLSDADGLVQREILDYVEPGTFSGYDEETPGETVLLAPAPYEGLYEAYLSAQIDFHNGEFTRYQNSAQLYNAVVSAFAAWYRREH
;
A
#
# COMPACT_ATOMS: atom_id res chain seq x y z
N MET A 1 -1.45 0.20 10.83
CA MET A 1 -1.50 -1.17 10.25
C MET A 1 -0.11 -1.70 10.11
N THR A 2 0.09 -2.94 10.49
CA THR A 2 1.39 -3.60 10.33
C THR A 2 1.48 -4.29 8.97
N LEU A 3 2.70 -4.68 8.61
CA LEU A 3 2.96 -5.42 7.38
C LEU A 3 2.15 -6.73 7.37
N ASP A 4 2.16 -7.49 8.45
CA ASP A 4 1.41 -8.74 8.55
C ASP A 4 -0.10 -8.51 8.44
N GLU A 5 -0.62 -7.45 9.04
CA GLU A 5 -2.04 -7.12 8.94
C GLU A 5 -2.46 -6.81 7.51
N ALA A 6 -1.63 -6.03 6.79
CA ALA A 6 -1.92 -5.69 5.41
C ALA A 6 -1.97 -6.94 4.52
N LEU A 7 -1.02 -7.87 4.72
CA LEU A 7 -1.00 -9.11 3.97
C LEU A 7 -2.21 -9.98 4.30
N ALA A 8 -2.59 -10.07 5.57
CA ALA A 8 -3.75 -10.86 6.00
C ALA A 8 -5.05 -10.30 5.44
N VAL A 9 -5.22 -8.99 5.47
CA VAL A 9 -6.42 -8.33 4.92
C VAL A 9 -6.53 -8.61 3.42
N CYS A 10 -5.42 -8.47 2.70
CA CYS A 10 -5.40 -8.72 1.27
C CYS A 10 -5.77 -10.17 0.95
N ASP A 11 -5.17 -11.14 1.64
CA ASP A 11 -5.38 -12.55 1.35
C ASP A 11 -6.82 -12.97 1.69
N ARG A 12 -7.42 -12.37 2.70
CA ARG A 12 -8.80 -12.63 3.08
C ARG A 12 -9.79 -12.02 2.09
N ALA A 13 -9.51 -10.79 1.62
CA ALA A 13 -10.40 -10.09 0.70
C ALA A 13 -10.28 -10.61 -0.72
N LYS A 14 -9.08 -11.03 -1.12
CA LYS A 14 -8.81 -11.50 -2.49
C LYS A 14 -7.84 -12.66 -2.44
N PRO A 15 -8.32 -13.90 -2.26
CA PRO A 15 -7.47 -15.08 -2.27
C PRO A 15 -6.61 -15.15 -3.53
N ASN A 16 -5.34 -15.46 -3.37
CA ASN A 16 -4.37 -15.43 -4.46
C ASN A 16 -3.26 -16.43 -4.19
N GLN A 17 -2.44 -16.69 -5.22
CA GLN A 17 -1.32 -17.62 -5.13
C GLN A 17 0.04 -16.92 -5.19
N TYR A 18 0.05 -15.60 -5.11
CA TYR A 18 1.31 -14.86 -5.11
C TYR A 18 2.04 -15.08 -3.79
N SER A 19 3.37 -15.14 -3.85
CA SER A 19 4.18 -15.41 -2.68
C SER A 19 4.14 -14.23 -1.70
N ARG A 20 4.44 -14.52 -0.44
CA ARG A 20 4.61 -13.48 0.57
C ARG A 20 5.67 -12.47 0.14
N SER A 21 6.77 -12.95 -0.43
CA SER A 21 7.87 -12.14 -0.91
C SER A 21 7.42 -11.13 -1.98
N GLU A 22 6.62 -11.58 -2.96
CA GLU A 22 6.10 -10.70 -3.98
C GLU A 22 5.18 -9.62 -3.39
N LYS A 23 4.31 -10.02 -2.47
CA LYS A 23 3.37 -9.07 -1.84
C LYS A 23 4.10 -8.07 -0.94
N ILE A 24 5.17 -8.48 -0.27
CA ILE A 24 5.99 -7.56 0.51
C ILE A 24 6.65 -6.53 -0.41
N ARG A 25 7.12 -6.96 -1.58
CA ARG A 25 7.69 -6.03 -2.57
C ARG A 25 6.66 -4.99 -2.99
N TRP A 26 5.42 -5.40 -3.22
CA TRP A 26 4.34 -4.46 -3.57
C TRP A 26 4.07 -3.49 -2.43
N LEU A 27 4.05 -3.95 -1.18
CA LEU A 27 3.91 -3.04 -0.04
C LEU A 27 5.08 -2.06 0.07
N SER A 28 6.28 -2.54 -0.23
CA SER A 28 7.46 -1.68 -0.27
C SER A 28 7.32 -0.58 -1.32
N ASP A 29 6.81 -0.92 -2.50
CA ASP A 29 6.56 0.05 -3.55
C ASP A 29 5.50 1.05 -3.12
N ALA A 30 4.43 0.59 -2.49
CA ALA A 30 3.36 1.48 -2.01
C ALA A 30 3.89 2.49 -1.00
N ASP A 31 4.66 2.06 -0.01
CA ASP A 31 5.21 2.96 1.00
C ASP A 31 6.35 3.82 0.47
N GLY A 32 7.08 3.34 -0.53
CA GLY A 32 8.04 4.18 -1.24
C GLY A 32 7.36 5.36 -1.91
N LEU A 33 6.20 5.13 -2.52
CA LEU A 33 5.39 6.19 -3.12
C LEU A 33 4.81 7.13 -2.06
N VAL A 34 4.33 6.58 -0.93
CA VAL A 34 3.83 7.40 0.18
C VAL A 34 4.91 8.35 0.69
N GLN A 35 6.11 7.84 0.93
CA GLN A 35 7.21 8.66 1.42
C GLN A 35 7.54 9.76 0.39
N ARG A 36 7.74 9.38 -0.86
CA ARG A 36 8.21 10.30 -1.88
C ARG A 36 7.17 11.33 -2.29
N GLU A 37 5.92 10.90 -2.46
CA GLU A 37 4.88 11.76 -3.03
C GLU A 37 4.08 12.52 -1.97
N ILE A 38 4.11 12.08 -0.73
CA ILE A 38 3.30 12.68 0.33
C ILE A 38 4.15 13.21 1.48
N LEU A 39 4.91 12.34 2.14
CA LEU A 39 5.59 12.71 3.38
C LEU A 39 6.76 13.67 3.15
N ASP A 40 7.48 13.49 2.05
CA ASP A 40 8.66 14.33 1.74
C ASP A 40 8.32 15.81 1.56
N TYR A 41 7.06 16.14 1.29
CA TYR A 41 6.65 17.55 1.16
C TYR A 41 6.82 18.33 2.45
N VAL A 42 6.71 17.67 3.59
CA VAL A 42 6.74 18.34 4.88
C VAL A 42 7.95 17.88 5.69
N GLU A 43 8.19 16.61 5.74
CA GLU A 43 9.24 16.01 6.55
C GLU A 43 10.01 14.99 5.70
N PRO A 44 11.00 15.48 4.94
CA PRO A 44 11.81 14.56 4.14
C PRO A 44 12.44 13.48 5.00
N GLY A 45 12.34 12.24 4.55
CA GLY A 45 12.85 11.11 5.29
C GLY A 45 13.48 10.08 4.36
N THR A 46 14.04 9.05 4.97
CA THR A 46 14.63 7.94 4.24
C THR A 46 13.73 6.72 4.39
N PHE A 47 13.30 6.17 3.28
CA PHE A 47 12.58 4.91 3.26
C PHE A 47 13.41 3.89 2.51
N SER A 48 13.85 2.85 3.23
CA SER A 48 14.78 1.86 2.67
C SER A 48 14.08 0.63 2.08
N GLY A 49 12.75 0.56 2.15
CA GLY A 49 11.98 -0.55 1.60
C GLY A 49 11.75 -1.67 2.60
N TYR A 50 10.93 -2.63 2.16
CA TYR A 50 10.64 -3.85 2.91
C TYR A 50 11.13 -5.06 2.13
N ASP A 51 11.51 -6.11 2.84
CA ASP A 51 11.93 -7.38 2.24
C ASP A 51 11.46 -8.55 3.13
N GLU A 52 11.89 -9.76 2.78
CA GLU A 52 11.49 -10.96 3.52
C GLU A 52 11.96 -10.96 4.97
N GLU A 53 13.01 -10.21 5.29
CA GLU A 53 13.57 -10.13 6.62
C GLU A 53 12.92 -9.02 7.46
N THR A 54 12.12 -8.16 6.84
CA THR A 54 11.41 -7.11 7.57
C THR A 54 10.45 -7.74 8.57
N PRO A 55 10.51 -7.35 9.85
CA PRO A 55 9.58 -7.92 10.83
C PRO A 55 8.12 -7.66 10.47
N GLY A 56 7.28 -8.68 10.66
CA GLY A 56 5.85 -8.58 10.33
C GLY A 56 5.10 -7.53 11.13
N GLU A 57 5.59 -7.19 12.32
CA GLU A 57 5.00 -6.15 13.16
C GLU A 57 5.42 -4.73 12.76
N THR A 58 6.22 -4.59 11.71
CA THR A 58 6.60 -3.26 11.19
C THR A 58 5.35 -2.46 10.83
N VAL A 59 5.24 -1.25 11.37
CA VAL A 59 4.09 -0.38 11.09
C VAL A 59 4.31 0.33 9.75
N LEU A 60 3.30 0.25 8.90
CA LEU A 60 3.33 0.89 7.59
C LEU A 60 3.13 2.40 7.74
N LEU A 61 3.51 3.16 6.71
CA LEU A 61 3.63 4.61 6.81
C LEU A 61 2.29 5.35 6.87
N ALA A 62 1.25 4.86 6.16
CA ALA A 62 -0.03 5.55 6.16
C ALA A 62 -0.80 5.28 7.45
N PRO A 63 -1.26 6.33 8.15
CA PRO A 63 -2.03 6.17 9.37
C PRO A 63 -3.51 5.91 9.09
N ALA A 64 -4.24 5.45 10.12
CA ALA A 64 -5.69 5.40 10.01
C ALA A 64 -6.22 6.83 9.81
N PRO A 65 -7.26 7.04 9.02
CA PRO A 65 -8.10 6.06 8.35
C PRO A 65 -7.66 5.72 6.92
N TYR A 66 -6.42 6.03 6.56
CA TYR A 66 -5.95 5.88 5.17
C TYR A 66 -5.28 4.54 4.88
N GLU A 67 -5.33 3.62 5.83
CA GLU A 67 -4.71 2.29 5.71
C GLU A 67 -5.29 1.44 4.58
N GLY A 68 -6.51 1.76 4.15
CA GLY A 68 -7.16 1.07 3.02
C GLY A 68 -6.38 1.17 1.71
N LEU A 69 -5.45 2.12 1.60
CA LEU A 69 -4.62 2.22 0.40
C LEU A 69 -3.79 0.96 0.16
N TYR A 70 -3.40 0.25 1.22
CA TYR A 70 -2.60 -0.97 1.08
C TYR A 70 -3.40 -2.11 0.48
N GLU A 71 -4.62 -2.32 0.97
CA GLU A 71 -5.50 -3.34 0.40
C GLU A 71 -5.81 -3.03 -1.06
N ALA A 72 -6.10 -1.77 -1.37
CA ALA A 72 -6.39 -1.36 -2.74
C ALA A 72 -5.18 -1.54 -3.66
N TYR A 73 -3.98 -1.20 -3.18
CA TYR A 73 -2.76 -1.36 -3.96
C TYR A 73 -2.47 -2.83 -4.25
N LEU A 74 -2.53 -3.68 -3.23
CA LEU A 74 -2.28 -5.11 -3.39
C LEU A 74 -3.34 -5.74 -4.32
N SER A 75 -4.60 -5.36 -4.16
CA SER A 75 -5.67 -5.85 -5.04
C SER A 75 -5.41 -5.46 -6.49
N ALA A 76 -4.98 -4.22 -6.73
CA ALA A 76 -4.66 -3.75 -8.08
C ALA A 76 -3.51 -4.56 -8.69
N GLN A 77 -2.47 -4.85 -7.90
CA GLN A 77 -1.34 -5.65 -8.39
C GLN A 77 -1.77 -7.07 -8.74
N ILE A 78 -2.58 -7.69 -7.88
CA ILE A 78 -3.10 -9.03 -8.13
C ILE A 78 -3.94 -9.06 -9.41
N ASP A 79 -4.86 -8.12 -9.55
CA ASP A 79 -5.73 -8.05 -10.74
C ASP A 79 -4.93 -7.81 -12.01
N PHE A 80 -3.94 -6.93 -11.96
CA PHE A 80 -3.09 -6.65 -13.10
C PHE A 80 -2.33 -7.91 -13.54
N HIS A 81 -1.68 -8.60 -12.61
CA HIS A 81 -0.90 -9.78 -12.93
C HIS A 81 -1.76 -10.97 -13.33
N ASN A 82 -3.02 -11.00 -12.89
CA ASN A 82 -3.98 -12.02 -13.32
C ASN A 82 -4.63 -11.70 -14.67
N GLY A 83 -4.35 -10.53 -15.23
CA GLY A 83 -4.97 -10.11 -16.49
C GLY A 83 -6.42 -9.67 -16.35
N GLU A 84 -6.88 -9.38 -15.15
CA GLU A 84 -8.27 -8.96 -14.88
C GLU A 84 -8.35 -7.45 -14.90
N PHE A 85 -8.30 -6.86 -16.09
CA PHE A 85 -8.10 -5.42 -16.25
C PHE A 85 -9.29 -4.58 -15.78
N THR A 86 -10.52 -5.08 -15.87
CA THR A 86 -11.67 -4.36 -15.34
C THR A 86 -11.60 -4.24 -13.83
N ARG A 87 -11.25 -5.33 -13.15
CA ARG A 87 -11.04 -5.30 -11.69
C ARG A 87 -9.85 -4.42 -11.31
N TYR A 88 -8.80 -4.48 -12.11
CA TYR A 88 -7.63 -3.62 -11.91
C TYR A 88 -8.03 -2.15 -11.92
N GLN A 89 -8.84 -1.73 -12.90
CA GLN A 89 -9.29 -0.34 -12.99
C GLN A 89 -10.05 0.08 -11.74
N ASN A 90 -10.93 -0.79 -11.23
CA ASN A 90 -11.70 -0.49 -10.02
C ASN A 90 -10.79 -0.36 -8.79
N SER A 91 -9.85 -1.30 -8.63
CA SER A 91 -8.91 -1.27 -7.50
C SER A 91 -7.99 -0.05 -7.59
N ALA A 92 -7.53 0.29 -8.80
CA ALA A 92 -6.66 1.45 -9.01
C ALA A 92 -7.40 2.76 -8.72
N GLN A 93 -8.68 2.87 -9.08
CA GLN A 93 -9.49 4.04 -8.77
C GLN A 93 -9.65 4.20 -7.26
N LEU A 94 -9.91 3.11 -6.54
CA LEU A 94 -10.01 3.14 -5.09
C LEU A 94 -8.69 3.55 -4.45
N TYR A 95 -7.58 2.97 -4.91
CA TYR A 95 -6.25 3.34 -4.44
C TYR A 95 -6.00 4.84 -4.64
N ASN A 96 -6.27 5.35 -5.83
CA ASN A 96 -6.06 6.77 -6.13
C ASN A 96 -6.92 7.67 -5.24
N ALA A 97 -8.16 7.29 -4.97
CA ALA A 97 -9.06 8.06 -4.11
C ALA A 97 -8.52 8.14 -2.69
N VAL A 98 -8.06 7.02 -2.12
CA VAL A 98 -7.54 6.99 -0.75
C VAL A 98 -6.23 7.78 -0.65
N VAL A 99 -5.33 7.60 -1.63
CA VAL A 99 -4.05 8.32 -1.66
C VAL A 99 -4.28 9.82 -1.78
N SER A 100 -5.21 10.25 -2.62
CA SER A 100 -5.53 11.66 -2.79
C SER A 100 -6.09 12.26 -1.50
N ALA A 101 -6.95 11.54 -0.82
CA ALA A 101 -7.50 11.98 0.48
C ALA A 101 -6.40 12.09 1.54
N PHE A 102 -5.52 11.11 1.59
CA PHE A 102 -4.39 11.10 2.53
C PHE A 102 -3.46 12.29 2.23
N ALA A 103 -3.09 12.49 0.98
CA ALA A 103 -2.20 13.58 0.60
C ALA A 103 -2.80 14.94 0.97
N ALA A 104 -4.09 15.14 0.72
CA ALA A 104 -4.78 16.38 1.04
C ALA A 104 -4.80 16.62 2.54
N TRP A 105 -5.12 15.59 3.33
CA TRP A 105 -5.13 15.69 4.78
C TRP A 105 -3.74 15.98 5.34
N TYR A 106 -2.74 15.25 4.87
CA TYR A 106 -1.37 15.40 5.37
C TYR A 106 -0.84 16.81 5.13
N ARG A 107 -1.05 17.35 3.94
CA ARG A 107 -0.60 18.71 3.59
C ARG A 107 -1.31 19.77 4.41
N ARG A 108 -2.59 19.54 4.73
CA ARG A 108 -3.39 20.49 5.52
C ARG A 108 -2.97 20.50 6.99
N GLU A 109 -2.58 19.34 7.53
CA GLU A 109 -2.24 19.20 8.93
C GLU A 109 -0.76 19.45 9.23
N HIS A 110 0.06 19.50 8.24
CA HIS A 110 1.49 19.71 8.37
C HIS A 110 1.93 20.84 7.46
#